data_bba0429175dbc74d65ba549bdb5006b3
#
_entry.id   bba0429175dbc74d65ba549bdb5006b3
#
_cell.length_a   1.000
_cell.length_b   1.000
_cell.length_c   1.000
_cell.angle_alpha   90.00
_cell.angle_beta   90.00
_cell.angle_gamma   90.00
#
_symmetry.space_group_name_H-M   'P 1'
#
loop_
_entity.id
_entity.type
_entity.pdbx_description
1 polymer ?
#
loop_
_entity_poly.entity_id
_entity_poly.type
_entity_poly.pdbx_seq_one_letter_code
_entity_poly.pdbx_strand_id
1 'polypeptide(L)'
;GEMEGYDDKYYFGRRANGIYIPRYRNINGDKRDYVRGFGYQGAGGRQGWSRNVAELHIGSELKDALTEPGKWTMGMGGFGEILPYPENRVTLDKTKKDKWGLNVLAIDCELKENERKMRIDILNDAVEMLEAAGVKNVKAREGDGTPGRGIHELGTARMGKDPKTSVLNKWNQVWDAQNVFVTDGACMTSASCVNPSLTYMALTARAADYAVSELKKGNI
;
A
#
# COMPACT_ATOMS: atom_id res chain seq x y z
N GLY A 1 -7.01 15.65 -10.75
CA GLY A 1 -7.65 16.70 -11.54
C GLY A 1 -7.20 18.09 -11.07
N GLU A 2 -7.76 19.11 -11.65
CA GLU A 2 -7.43 20.52 -11.43
C GLU A 2 -8.52 21.19 -10.59
N MET A 3 -8.11 22.12 -9.72
CA MET A 3 -9.01 22.92 -8.91
C MET A 3 -9.01 24.35 -9.44
N GLU A 4 -10.19 24.87 -9.79
CA GLU A 4 -10.39 26.23 -10.26
C GLU A 4 -10.78 27.15 -9.13
N GLY A 5 -10.52 28.48 -9.28
CA GLY A 5 -10.86 29.50 -8.29
C GLY A 5 -9.93 29.59 -7.08
N TYR A 6 -8.80 28.90 -7.11
CA TYR A 6 -7.79 28.93 -6.05
C TYR A 6 -6.52 29.59 -6.60
N ASP A 7 -6.43 30.91 -6.45
CA ASP A 7 -5.34 31.71 -7.00
C ASP A 7 -4.25 32.07 -5.99
N ASP A 8 -4.36 31.55 -4.76
CA ASP A 8 -3.38 31.81 -3.70
C ASP A 8 -1.96 31.44 -4.17
N LYS A 9 -1.12 32.45 -4.33
CA LYS A 9 0.27 32.28 -4.74
C LYS A 9 1.08 31.58 -3.67
N TYR A 10 0.82 31.90 -2.41
CA TYR A 10 1.48 31.35 -1.24
C TYR A 10 0.45 30.90 -0.20
N TYR A 11 0.82 29.90 0.57
CA TYR A 11 0.07 29.52 1.75
C TYR A 11 1.00 29.56 2.97
N PHE A 12 0.48 30.12 4.05
CA PHE A 12 1.14 30.20 5.33
C PHE A 12 0.45 29.30 6.35
N GLY A 13 1.21 28.81 7.33
CA GLY A 13 0.67 27.96 8.38
C GLY A 13 0.72 26.47 8.07
N ARG A 14 -0.13 25.71 8.71
CA ARG A 14 -0.18 24.25 8.54
C ARG A 14 -0.69 23.90 7.14
N ARG A 15 0.09 23.12 6.41
CA ARG A 15 -0.34 22.52 5.15
C ARG A 15 -1.44 21.52 5.44
N ALA A 16 -2.55 21.60 4.69
CA ALA A 16 -3.44 20.47 4.55
C ALA A 16 -2.63 19.34 3.89
N ASN A 17 -2.33 18.30 4.66
CA ASN A 17 -1.33 17.32 4.27
C ASN A 17 -1.88 16.21 3.40
N GLY A 18 -3.20 15.98 3.45
CA GLY A 18 -3.82 14.95 2.65
C GLY A 18 -5.26 14.66 3.01
N ILE A 19 -5.80 13.76 2.23
CA ILE A 19 -7.13 13.18 2.39
C ILE A 19 -6.91 11.72 2.78
N TYR A 20 -7.67 11.27 3.75
CA TYR A 20 -7.76 9.86 4.11
C TYR A 20 -9.24 9.47 4.17
N ILE A 21 -9.64 8.53 3.32
CA ILE A 21 -10.99 8.00 3.30
C ILE A 21 -10.91 6.53 3.70
N PRO A 22 -11.43 6.18 4.90
CA PRO A 22 -11.44 4.79 5.36
C PRO A 22 -12.35 3.94 4.49
N ARG A 23 -12.17 2.62 4.59
CA ARG A 23 -13.03 1.66 3.90
C ARG A 23 -14.51 1.89 4.21
N TYR A 24 -15.34 1.91 3.17
CA TYR A 24 -16.80 2.03 3.24
C TYR A 24 -17.53 0.99 2.37
N ARG A 25 -16.84 0.36 1.41
CA ARG A 25 -17.40 -0.72 0.60
C ARG A 25 -17.43 -2.05 1.35
N ASN A 26 -18.46 -2.84 1.09
CA ASN A 26 -18.71 -4.13 1.74
C ASN A 26 -18.78 -4.06 3.27
N ILE A 27 -19.35 -2.97 3.80
CA ILE A 27 -19.68 -2.79 5.21
C ILE A 27 -21.09 -2.19 5.36
N ASN A 28 -21.71 -2.37 6.52
CA ASN A 28 -23.01 -1.78 6.86
C ASN A 28 -24.12 -2.02 5.83
N GLY A 29 -24.14 -3.20 5.20
CA GLY A 29 -25.16 -3.57 4.21
C GLY A 29 -24.82 -3.26 2.76
N ASP A 30 -23.79 -2.47 2.46
CA ASP A 30 -23.24 -2.34 1.10
C ASP A 30 -22.66 -3.70 0.68
N LYS A 31 -23.09 -4.18 -0.49
CA LYS A 31 -22.61 -5.45 -1.06
C LYS A 31 -22.14 -5.24 -2.48
N ARG A 32 -20.91 -5.61 -2.74
CA ARG A 32 -20.29 -5.60 -4.06
C ARG A 32 -20.11 -7.02 -4.58
N ASP A 33 -19.80 -7.16 -5.84
CA ASP A 33 -19.53 -8.46 -6.50
C ASP A 33 -18.08 -8.95 -6.29
N TYR A 34 -17.40 -8.37 -5.31
CA TYR A 34 -16.09 -8.76 -4.79
C TYR A 34 -16.10 -8.73 -3.25
N VAL A 35 -15.16 -9.40 -2.61
CA VAL A 35 -15.02 -9.41 -1.14
C VAL A 35 -13.89 -8.46 -0.70
N ARG A 36 -13.88 -8.10 0.58
CA ARG A 36 -13.02 -7.08 1.18
C ARG A 36 -13.47 -5.67 0.77
N GLY A 37 -12.55 -4.77 0.57
CA GLY A 37 -12.83 -3.38 0.21
C GLY A 37 -11.56 -2.56 0.11
N PHE A 38 -11.73 -1.27 0.01
CA PHE A 38 -10.63 -0.33 -0.21
C PHE A 38 -10.87 0.98 0.55
N GLY A 39 -9.80 1.72 0.72
CA GLY A 39 -9.81 3.10 1.20
C GLY A 39 -8.97 3.97 0.29
N TYR A 40 -8.96 5.28 0.54
CA TYR A 40 -8.20 6.22 -0.26
C TYR A 40 -7.24 7.04 0.58
N GLN A 41 -6.11 7.37 -0.03
CA GLN A 41 -5.18 8.39 0.44
C GLN A 41 -4.94 9.37 -0.70
N GLY A 42 -4.94 10.64 -0.40
CA GLY A 42 -4.79 11.67 -1.42
C GLY A 42 -4.25 12.97 -0.87
N ALA A 43 -3.97 13.89 -1.75
CA ALA A 43 -3.52 15.22 -1.39
C ALA A 43 -3.85 16.24 -2.47
N GLY A 44 -3.93 17.49 -2.04
CA GLY A 44 -3.92 18.65 -2.92
C GLY A 44 -2.56 19.33 -2.92
N GLY A 45 -2.23 19.98 -4.02
CA GLY A 45 -0.99 20.75 -4.13
C GLY A 45 -0.95 21.58 -5.40
N ARG A 46 -0.08 22.58 -5.41
CA ARG A 46 0.20 23.33 -6.63
C ARG A 46 1.16 22.59 -7.53
N GLN A 47 0.94 22.69 -8.83
CA GLN A 47 1.90 22.23 -9.82
C GLN A 47 3.22 22.95 -9.64
N GLY A 48 4.30 22.20 -9.50
CA GLY A 48 5.63 22.73 -9.34
C GLY A 48 6.29 23.14 -10.67
N TRP A 49 7.52 23.55 -10.60
CA TRP A 49 8.33 23.96 -11.75
C TRP A 49 8.49 22.87 -12.82
N SER A 50 8.46 21.62 -12.45
CA SER A 50 8.61 20.48 -13.38
C SER A 50 7.56 20.42 -14.48
N ARG A 51 6.42 21.12 -14.32
CA ARG A 51 5.38 21.20 -15.36
C ARG A 51 5.85 21.81 -16.68
N ASN A 52 6.88 22.67 -16.62
CA ASN A 52 7.39 23.42 -17.76
C ASN A 52 8.67 22.84 -18.37
N VAL A 53 9.18 21.74 -17.79
CA VAL A 53 10.47 21.16 -18.21
C VAL A 53 10.40 20.54 -19.61
N ALA A 54 9.25 19.99 -20.01
CA ALA A 54 9.10 19.30 -21.29
C ALA A 54 8.78 20.26 -22.47
N GLU A 55 8.31 21.48 -22.19
CA GLU A 55 7.88 22.48 -23.19
C GLU A 55 8.90 23.62 -23.32
N LEU A 56 10.14 23.31 -23.16
CA LEU A 56 11.22 24.24 -22.87
C LEU A 56 11.39 25.39 -23.86
N HIS A 57 11.08 26.54 -23.38
CA HIS A 57 11.84 27.75 -23.71
C HIS A 57 13.10 27.79 -22.84
N ILE A 58 14.21 28.26 -23.38
CA ILE A 58 15.49 28.44 -22.68
C ILE A 58 15.69 29.93 -22.36
N GLY A 59 16.25 30.26 -21.21
CA GLY A 59 16.62 31.65 -20.86
C GLY A 59 15.57 32.38 -20.04
N SER A 60 15.30 33.66 -20.39
CA SER A 60 14.39 34.52 -19.63
C SER A 60 12.94 33.97 -19.60
N GLU A 61 12.43 33.51 -20.73
CA GLU A 61 11.07 33.01 -20.83
C GLU A 61 10.80 31.81 -19.89
N LEU A 62 11.77 30.89 -19.76
CA LEU A 62 11.65 29.80 -18.78
C LEU A 62 11.66 30.34 -17.35
N LYS A 63 12.51 31.30 -17.04
CA LYS A 63 12.57 31.91 -15.71
C LYS A 63 11.25 32.59 -15.36
N ASP A 64 10.71 33.37 -16.28
CA ASP A 64 9.44 34.06 -16.11
C ASP A 64 8.29 33.05 -15.90
N ALA A 65 8.22 32.01 -16.74
CA ALA A 65 7.22 30.94 -16.61
C ALA A 65 7.32 30.19 -15.27
N LEU A 66 8.52 30.04 -14.72
CA LEU A 66 8.73 29.38 -13.41
C LEU A 66 8.36 30.28 -12.22
N THR A 67 8.30 31.60 -12.40
CA THR A 67 7.85 32.53 -11.33
C THR A 67 6.33 32.50 -11.15
N GLU A 68 5.58 32.11 -12.20
CA GLU A 68 4.13 31.99 -12.12
C GLU A 68 3.75 30.69 -11.41
N PRO A 69 2.83 30.72 -10.43
CA PRO A 69 2.38 29.54 -9.76
C PRO A 69 1.55 28.68 -10.71
N GLY A 70 1.76 27.35 -10.65
CA GLY A 70 0.91 26.40 -11.36
C GLY A 70 -0.51 26.31 -10.78
N LYS A 71 -1.39 25.61 -11.47
CA LYS A 71 -2.73 25.33 -10.99
C LYS A 71 -2.69 24.49 -9.72
N TRP A 72 -3.69 24.66 -8.88
CA TRP A 72 -3.95 23.69 -7.83
C TRP A 72 -4.47 22.40 -8.43
N THR A 73 -3.95 21.29 -7.94
CA THR A 73 -4.40 19.95 -8.32
C THR A 73 -4.77 19.15 -7.10
N MET A 74 -5.67 18.22 -7.26
CA MET A 74 -6.08 17.27 -6.25
C MET A 74 -6.10 15.87 -6.85
N GLY A 75 -5.62 14.92 -6.09
CA GLY A 75 -5.64 13.52 -6.51
C GLY A 75 -5.73 12.57 -5.32
N MET A 76 -6.19 11.36 -5.58
CA MET A 76 -6.23 10.30 -4.59
C MET A 76 -5.87 8.97 -5.24
N GLY A 77 -5.25 8.08 -4.45
CA GLY A 77 -4.97 6.69 -4.79
C GLY A 77 -5.78 5.75 -3.91
N GLY A 78 -6.38 4.74 -4.50
CA GLY A 78 -7.10 3.72 -3.78
C GLY A 78 -6.19 2.56 -3.37
N PHE A 79 -6.40 2.06 -2.17
CA PHE A 79 -5.68 0.94 -1.57
C PHE A 79 -6.68 -0.17 -1.27
N GLY A 80 -6.61 -1.25 -2.05
CA GLY A 80 -7.41 -2.45 -1.87
C GLY A 80 -6.60 -3.59 -1.29
N GLU A 81 -7.29 -4.57 -0.73
CA GLU A 81 -6.68 -5.76 -0.16
C GLU A 81 -6.63 -6.89 -1.18
N ILE A 82 -5.46 -7.49 -1.37
CA ILE A 82 -5.30 -8.74 -2.12
C ILE A 82 -5.62 -9.92 -1.21
N LEU A 83 -6.47 -10.84 -1.69
CA LEU A 83 -6.78 -12.05 -0.94
C LEU A 83 -5.56 -12.98 -0.85
N PRO A 84 -5.41 -13.71 0.25
CA PRO A 84 -4.30 -14.64 0.45
C PRO A 84 -4.52 -15.95 -0.34
N TYR A 85 -4.32 -15.90 -1.64
CA TYR A 85 -4.41 -17.08 -2.51
C TYR A 85 -3.23 -18.02 -2.28
N PRO A 86 -3.44 -19.35 -2.17
CA PRO A 86 -2.36 -20.32 -2.00
C PRO A 86 -1.33 -20.34 -3.13
N GLU A 87 -1.74 -19.92 -4.33
CA GLU A 87 -0.88 -19.81 -5.51
C GLU A 87 0.07 -18.61 -5.43
N ASN A 88 -0.36 -17.53 -4.75
CA ASN A 88 0.46 -16.36 -4.50
C ASN A 88 1.45 -16.69 -3.37
N ARG A 89 2.67 -17.07 -3.74
CA ARG A 89 3.64 -17.63 -2.82
C ARG A 89 5.08 -17.31 -3.17
N VAL A 90 5.92 -17.44 -2.18
CA VAL A 90 7.37 -17.36 -2.33
C VAL A 90 7.95 -18.77 -2.20
N THR A 91 8.82 -19.15 -3.11
CA THR A 91 9.54 -20.41 -3.13
C THR A 91 11.03 -20.20 -3.35
N LEU A 92 11.84 -21.22 -3.14
CA LEU A 92 13.25 -21.19 -3.54
C LEU A 92 13.38 -21.63 -5.00
N ASP A 93 14.07 -20.84 -5.81
CA ASP A 93 14.44 -21.24 -7.17
C ASP A 93 15.45 -22.40 -7.07
N LYS A 94 15.15 -23.51 -7.75
CA LYS A 94 15.99 -24.71 -7.69
C LYS A 94 17.26 -24.62 -8.54
N THR A 95 17.31 -23.68 -9.46
CA THR A 95 18.35 -23.56 -10.48
C THR A 95 19.23 -22.32 -10.32
N LYS A 96 18.63 -21.21 -9.88
CA LYS A 96 19.33 -19.94 -9.73
C LYS A 96 19.89 -19.78 -8.33
N LYS A 97 21.15 -19.35 -8.27
CA LYS A 97 21.84 -19.07 -7.00
C LYS A 97 22.36 -17.65 -6.98
N ASP A 98 22.46 -17.10 -5.79
CA ASP A 98 23.12 -15.82 -5.57
C ASP A 98 24.67 -15.96 -5.58
N LYS A 99 25.36 -14.84 -5.34
CA LYS A 99 26.84 -14.81 -5.33
C LYS A 99 27.48 -15.63 -4.18
N TRP A 100 26.70 -16.06 -3.21
CA TRP A 100 27.15 -16.91 -2.09
C TRP A 100 26.75 -18.38 -2.25
N GLY A 101 26.10 -18.74 -3.37
CA GLY A 101 25.67 -20.09 -3.67
C GLY A 101 24.33 -20.49 -3.04
N LEU A 102 23.59 -19.55 -2.46
CA LEU A 102 22.25 -19.78 -1.91
C LEU A 102 21.21 -19.69 -3.03
N ASN A 103 20.19 -20.53 -2.94
CA ASN A 103 19.07 -20.46 -3.87
C ASN A 103 18.33 -19.12 -3.70
N VAL A 104 18.08 -18.42 -4.84
CA VAL A 104 17.33 -17.16 -4.82
C VAL A 104 15.83 -17.43 -4.65
N LEU A 105 15.10 -16.40 -4.21
CA LEU A 105 13.64 -16.48 -4.09
C LEU A 105 12.99 -16.41 -5.47
N ALA A 106 12.01 -17.26 -5.69
CA ALA A 106 11.04 -17.16 -6.78
C ALA A 106 9.70 -16.69 -6.18
N ILE A 107 9.18 -15.59 -6.71
CA ILE A 107 7.92 -14.99 -6.25
C ILE A 107 6.89 -15.21 -7.35
N ASP A 108 5.80 -15.88 -7.00
CA ASP A 108 4.65 -16.06 -7.87
C ASP A 108 3.46 -15.32 -7.25
N CYS A 109 2.96 -14.30 -7.94
CA CYS A 109 1.88 -13.46 -7.44
C CYS A 109 1.06 -12.86 -8.58
N GLU A 110 -0.24 -13.06 -8.53
CA GLU A 110 -1.19 -12.61 -9.53
C GLU A 110 -2.41 -11.96 -8.88
N LEU A 111 -2.90 -10.87 -9.48
CA LEU A 111 -4.22 -10.30 -9.17
C LEU A 111 -5.29 -11.14 -9.87
N LYS A 112 -6.26 -11.62 -9.10
CA LYS A 112 -7.36 -12.46 -9.63
C LYS A 112 -8.64 -11.63 -9.85
N GLU A 113 -9.71 -12.30 -10.13
CA GLU A 113 -11.00 -11.70 -10.47
C GLU A 113 -11.50 -10.74 -9.39
N ASN A 114 -11.34 -11.11 -8.12
CA ASN A 114 -11.74 -10.28 -6.98
C ASN A 114 -11.06 -8.91 -6.99
N GLU A 115 -9.75 -8.89 -7.17
CA GLU A 115 -8.95 -7.67 -7.17
C GLU A 115 -9.18 -6.84 -8.43
N ARG A 116 -9.40 -7.49 -9.58
CA ARG A 116 -9.72 -6.79 -10.84
C ARG A 116 -11.03 -6.03 -10.73
N LYS A 117 -12.08 -6.65 -10.19
CA LYS A 117 -13.37 -5.98 -9.94
C LYS A 117 -13.23 -4.83 -8.94
N MET A 118 -12.53 -5.05 -7.84
CA MET A 118 -12.27 -4.03 -6.85
C MET A 118 -11.51 -2.83 -7.43
N ARG A 119 -10.53 -3.04 -8.31
CA ARG A 119 -9.77 -1.96 -8.96
C ARG A 119 -10.64 -1.08 -9.84
N ILE A 120 -11.59 -1.66 -10.57
CA ILE A 120 -12.56 -0.89 -11.39
C ILE A 120 -13.41 -0.01 -10.49
N ASP A 121 -13.92 -0.54 -9.39
CA ASP A 121 -14.73 0.20 -8.43
C ASP A 121 -13.92 1.34 -7.77
N ILE A 122 -12.66 1.08 -7.39
CA ILE A 122 -11.72 2.09 -6.88
C ILE A 122 -11.60 3.28 -7.85
N LEU A 123 -11.43 3.01 -9.13
CA LEU A 123 -11.26 4.08 -10.13
C LEU A 123 -12.54 4.89 -10.32
N ASN A 124 -13.67 4.21 -10.45
CA ASN A 124 -14.97 4.87 -10.67
C ASN A 124 -15.35 5.74 -9.47
N ASP A 125 -15.25 5.21 -8.26
CA ASP A 125 -15.54 5.94 -7.03
C ASP A 125 -14.62 7.16 -6.84
N ALA A 126 -13.32 7.02 -7.16
CA ALA A 126 -12.38 8.13 -7.06
C ALA A 126 -12.73 9.27 -8.02
N VAL A 127 -13.13 8.95 -9.26
CA VAL A 127 -13.57 9.95 -10.24
C VAL A 127 -14.83 10.65 -9.74
N GLU A 128 -15.84 9.89 -9.35
CA GLU A 128 -17.11 10.44 -8.85
C GLU A 128 -16.90 11.37 -7.65
N MET A 129 -16.10 10.97 -6.68
CA MET A 129 -15.82 11.80 -5.50
C MET A 129 -15.08 13.08 -5.84
N LEU A 130 -14.08 13.02 -6.72
CA LEU A 130 -13.33 14.20 -7.12
C LEU A 130 -14.20 15.18 -7.93
N GLU A 131 -15.02 14.68 -8.86
CA GLU A 131 -15.95 15.49 -9.64
C GLU A 131 -17.04 16.13 -8.76
N ALA A 132 -17.59 15.35 -7.82
CA ALA A 132 -18.56 15.86 -6.85
C ALA A 132 -17.95 16.94 -5.94
N ALA A 133 -16.65 16.86 -5.65
CA ALA A 133 -15.90 17.89 -4.93
C ALA A 133 -15.57 19.14 -5.80
N GLY A 134 -15.98 19.16 -7.06
CA GLY A 134 -15.75 20.30 -7.97
C GLY A 134 -14.41 20.28 -8.69
N VAL A 135 -13.63 19.21 -8.55
CA VAL A 135 -12.36 19.04 -9.28
C VAL A 135 -12.63 18.85 -10.76
N LYS A 136 -11.90 19.55 -11.60
CA LYS A 136 -12.05 19.51 -13.07
C LYS A 136 -10.96 18.66 -13.72
N ASN A 137 -11.20 18.27 -14.96
CA ASN A 137 -10.23 17.50 -15.74
C ASN A 137 -9.70 16.25 -14.99
N VAL A 138 -10.59 15.56 -14.30
CA VAL A 138 -10.25 14.35 -13.56
C VAL A 138 -9.79 13.26 -14.53
N LYS A 139 -8.63 12.67 -14.26
CA LYS A 139 -8.06 11.58 -15.07
C LYS A 139 -7.86 10.39 -14.18
N ALA A 140 -8.62 9.32 -14.41
CA ALA A 140 -8.36 8.03 -13.80
C ALA A 140 -7.15 7.37 -14.48
N ARG A 141 -6.28 6.80 -13.69
CA ARG A 141 -5.15 5.98 -14.17
C ARG A 141 -5.14 4.68 -13.40
N GLU A 142 -5.30 3.61 -14.11
CA GLU A 142 -5.04 2.30 -13.55
C GLU A 142 -3.53 2.11 -13.42
N GLY A 143 -3.05 1.73 -12.24
CA GLY A 143 -1.67 1.32 -12.05
C GLY A 143 -1.35 0.10 -12.92
N ASP A 144 -0.07 -0.18 -13.15
CA ASP A 144 0.37 -1.30 -14.01
C ASP A 144 -0.07 -2.69 -13.50
N GLY A 145 -0.60 -2.75 -12.29
CA GLY A 145 -1.13 -3.97 -11.68
C GLY A 145 -0.08 -5.00 -11.33
N THR A 146 1.19 -4.66 -11.42
CA THR A 146 2.27 -5.57 -11.07
C THR A 146 2.35 -5.75 -9.55
N PRO A 147 2.09 -6.96 -9.01
CA PRO A 147 2.29 -7.24 -7.60
C PRO A 147 3.75 -7.07 -7.18
N GLY A 148 3.98 -6.83 -5.87
CA GLY A 148 5.32 -6.63 -5.33
C GLY A 148 5.84 -5.20 -5.42
N ARG A 149 4.98 -4.23 -5.69
CA ARG A 149 5.30 -2.79 -5.73
C ARG A 149 4.55 -1.94 -4.73
N GLY A 150 3.73 -2.57 -3.90
CA GLY A 150 2.87 -1.90 -2.94
C GLY A 150 3.55 -1.52 -1.64
N ILE A 151 4.75 -2.02 -1.38
CA ILE A 151 5.48 -1.91 -0.09
C ILE A 151 4.69 -2.40 1.13
N HIS A 152 3.58 -3.09 0.89
CA HIS A 152 2.71 -3.68 1.90
C HIS A 152 2.50 -5.19 1.61
N GLU A 153 3.48 -5.85 1.03
CA GLU A 153 3.46 -7.28 0.77
C GLU A 153 3.53 -8.05 2.09
N LEU A 154 2.59 -8.97 2.29
CA LEU A 154 2.37 -9.65 3.55
C LEU A 154 2.14 -11.16 3.33
N GLY A 155 2.25 -11.93 4.43
CA GLY A 155 1.75 -13.31 4.47
C GLY A 155 2.72 -14.39 4.05
N THR A 156 3.97 -14.09 3.70
CA THR A 156 4.96 -15.09 3.29
C THR A 156 5.38 -16.03 4.44
N ALA A 157 5.20 -15.60 5.70
CA ALA A 157 5.41 -16.41 6.90
C ALA A 157 4.24 -16.21 7.88
N ARG A 158 3.00 -16.37 7.39
CA ARG A 158 1.80 -16.01 8.16
C ARG A 158 1.66 -16.78 9.46
N MET A 159 1.13 -16.10 10.46
CA MET A 159 0.67 -16.70 11.71
C MET A 159 -0.60 -17.54 11.49
N GLY A 160 -0.79 -18.54 12.33
CA GLY A 160 -2.00 -19.35 12.35
C GLY A 160 -2.14 -20.18 13.61
N LYS A 161 -3.19 -20.99 13.64
CA LYS A 161 -3.50 -21.88 14.77
C LYS A 161 -2.99 -23.31 14.56
N ASP A 162 -2.66 -23.64 13.32
CA ASP A 162 -2.28 -25.00 12.93
C ASP A 162 -0.96 -24.97 12.16
N PRO A 163 0.06 -25.72 12.62
CA PRO A 163 1.37 -25.79 11.97
C PRO A 163 1.32 -26.35 10.53
N LYS A 164 0.26 -27.08 10.17
CA LYS A 164 0.07 -27.58 8.81
C LYS A 164 -0.34 -26.49 7.81
N THR A 165 -0.86 -25.37 8.30
CA THR A 165 -1.41 -24.30 7.46
C THR A 165 -0.77 -22.94 7.72
N SER A 166 0.17 -22.85 8.64
CA SER A 166 0.87 -21.61 8.98
C SER A 166 2.34 -21.85 9.30
N VAL A 167 3.16 -20.84 9.14
CA VAL A 167 4.58 -20.89 9.48
C VAL A 167 4.80 -20.53 10.96
N LEU A 168 4.00 -19.60 11.48
CA LEU A 168 4.15 -19.05 12.81
C LEU A 168 2.94 -19.37 13.69
N ASN A 169 3.21 -19.52 14.98
CA ASN A 169 2.19 -19.57 16.01
C ASN A 169 1.69 -18.14 16.39
N LYS A 170 0.80 -18.06 17.38
CA LYS A 170 0.23 -16.78 17.85
C LYS A 170 1.25 -15.79 18.45
N TRP A 171 2.47 -16.23 18.71
CA TRP A 171 3.54 -15.43 19.27
C TRP A 171 4.57 -14.99 18.23
N ASN A 172 4.27 -15.10 16.95
CA ASN A 172 5.21 -14.85 15.85
C ASN A 172 6.42 -15.82 15.82
N GLN A 173 6.36 -16.90 16.57
CA GLN A 173 7.40 -17.93 16.69
C GLN A 173 7.19 -19.00 15.63
N VAL A 174 8.27 -19.41 14.97
CA VAL A 174 8.25 -20.50 13.98
C VAL A 174 7.92 -21.82 14.68
N TRP A 175 6.97 -22.59 14.12
CA TRP A 175 6.54 -23.85 14.71
C TRP A 175 7.69 -24.87 14.88
N ASP A 176 8.54 -24.97 13.86
CA ASP A 176 9.63 -25.96 13.80
C ASP A 176 10.94 -25.44 14.39
N ALA A 177 11.01 -24.17 14.83
CA ALA A 177 12.21 -23.55 15.37
C ALA A 177 11.85 -22.55 16.47
N GLN A 178 11.78 -23.01 17.70
CA GLN A 178 11.29 -22.25 18.84
C GLN A 178 12.11 -21.00 19.18
N ASN A 179 13.35 -20.92 18.74
CA ASN A 179 14.23 -19.76 18.91
C ASN A 179 14.18 -18.77 17.74
N VAL A 180 13.27 -18.97 16.78
CA VAL A 180 13.11 -18.10 15.59
C VAL A 180 11.75 -17.40 15.61
N PHE A 181 11.78 -16.09 15.43
CA PHE A 181 10.59 -15.22 15.36
C PHE A 181 10.61 -14.40 14.08
N VAL A 182 9.42 -14.21 13.48
CA VAL A 182 9.23 -13.34 12.32
C VAL A 182 8.23 -12.25 12.70
N THR A 183 8.67 -11.01 12.69
CA THR A 183 7.90 -9.89 13.26
C THR A 183 7.61 -8.75 12.28
N ASP A 184 8.01 -8.88 11.04
CA ASP A 184 7.65 -7.95 9.97
C ASP A 184 6.28 -8.27 9.35
N GLY A 185 5.96 -7.64 8.24
CA GLY A 185 4.70 -7.86 7.53
C GLY A 185 4.47 -9.30 7.07
N ALA A 186 5.52 -10.12 6.94
CA ALA A 186 5.40 -11.52 6.55
C ALA A 186 4.52 -12.34 7.52
N CYS A 187 4.48 -11.96 8.80
CA CYS A 187 3.68 -12.65 9.81
C CYS A 187 2.17 -12.45 9.66
N MET A 188 1.72 -11.42 8.96
CA MET A 188 0.31 -11.11 8.78
C MET A 188 -0.26 -11.84 7.56
N THR A 189 -1.52 -12.25 7.63
CA THR A 189 -2.18 -12.92 6.49
C THR A 189 -2.48 -11.94 5.36
N SER A 190 -2.88 -10.72 5.70
CA SER A 190 -3.18 -9.63 4.77
C SER A 190 -3.08 -8.27 5.46
N ALA A 191 -2.94 -7.19 4.66
CA ALA A 191 -2.78 -5.83 5.18
C ALA A 191 -4.10 -5.09 5.41
N SER A 192 -5.23 -5.58 4.87
CA SER A 192 -6.41 -4.73 4.70
C SER A 192 -6.10 -3.54 3.75
N CYS A 193 -6.87 -2.47 3.85
CA CYS A 193 -6.73 -1.26 3.02
C CYS A 193 -6.06 -0.09 3.76
N VAL A 194 -5.28 -0.38 4.80
CA VAL A 194 -4.56 0.62 5.62
C VAL A 194 -3.08 0.28 5.73
N ASN A 195 -2.27 1.28 6.01
CA ASN A 195 -0.83 1.10 6.20
C ASN A 195 -0.57 0.21 7.41
N PRO A 196 0.18 -0.89 7.31
CA PRO A 196 0.22 -1.95 8.30
C PRO A 196 1.28 -1.78 9.40
N SER A 197 2.16 -0.78 9.32
CA SER A 197 3.33 -0.65 10.19
C SER A 197 3.00 -0.66 11.68
N LEU A 198 1.96 0.07 12.10
CA LEU A 198 1.57 0.10 13.51
C LEU A 198 1.14 -1.28 14.02
N THR A 199 0.48 -2.07 13.17
CA THR A 199 0.02 -3.42 13.53
C THR A 199 1.20 -4.36 13.77
N TYR A 200 2.15 -4.45 12.83
CA TYR A 200 3.27 -5.36 13.05
C TYR A 200 4.29 -4.84 14.08
N MET A 201 4.36 -3.53 14.33
CA MET A 201 5.10 -3.01 15.49
C MET A 201 4.50 -3.51 16.82
N ALA A 202 3.18 -3.48 16.95
CA ALA A 202 2.49 -4.04 18.12
C ALA A 202 2.70 -5.57 18.26
N LEU A 203 2.66 -6.28 17.13
CA LEU A 203 2.94 -7.71 17.08
C LEU A 203 4.39 -8.01 17.46
N THR A 204 5.35 -7.18 17.02
CA THR A 204 6.77 -7.28 17.39
C THR A 204 6.99 -7.10 18.89
N ALA A 205 6.36 -6.08 19.48
CA ALA A 205 6.47 -5.85 20.93
C ALA A 205 5.95 -7.06 21.72
N ARG A 206 4.80 -7.62 21.32
CA ARG A 206 4.25 -8.84 21.94
C ARG A 206 5.16 -10.05 21.77
N ALA A 207 5.73 -10.23 20.57
CA ALA A 207 6.65 -11.34 20.29
C ALA A 207 7.94 -11.23 21.09
N ALA A 208 8.49 -10.03 21.23
CA ALA A 208 9.71 -9.78 22.01
C ALA A 208 9.48 -10.04 23.52
N ASP A 209 8.37 -9.60 24.08
CA ASP A 209 8.01 -9.86 25.47
C ASP A 209 7.89 -11.36 25.73
N TYR A 210 7.21 -12.08 24.85
CA TYR A 210 7.12 -13.55 24.93
C TYR A 210 8.49 -14.21 24.82
N ALA A 211 9.30 -13.84 23.83
CA ALA A 211 10.64 -14.41 23.62
C ALA A 211 11.54 -14.23 24.85
N VAL A 212 11.58 -13.03 25.45
CA VAL A 212 12.32 -12.74 26.66
C VAL A 212 11.83 -13.58 27.85
N SER A 213 10.51 -13.75 27.96
CA SER A 213 9.92 -14.59 29.00
C SER A 213 10.36 -16.07 28.88
N GLU A 214 10.31 -16.60 27.65
CA GLU A 214 10.68 -17.99 27.38
C GLU A 214 12.21 -18.23 27.53
N LEU A 215 13.03 -17.24 27.13
CA LEU A 215 14.48 -17.27 27.36
C LEU A 215 14.82 -17.34 28.85
N LYS A 216 14.15 -16.53 29.68
CA LYS A 216 14.37 -16.56 31.16
C LYS A 216 13.97 -17.90 31.80
N LYS A 217 13.05 -18.65 31.19
CA LYS A 217 12.63 -19.98 31.63
C LYS A 217 13.53 -21.10 31.10
N GLY A 218 14.45 -20.79 30.17
CA GLY A 218 15.28 -21.78 29.48
C GLY A 218 14.52 -22.62 28.44
N ASN A 219 13.41 -22.11 27.91
CA ASN A 219 12.62 -22.81 26.90
C ASN A 219 13.11 -22.55 25.47
N ILE A 220 13.87 -21.47 25.27
CA ILE A 220 14.50 -21.08 23.99
C ILE A 220 15.90 -20.55 24.21
#